data_bbaead0b5acdd15d9d49980c48c1e60f
#
_entry.id   bbaead0b5acdd15d9d49980c48c1e60f
#
_cell.length_a   1.000
_cell.length_b   1.000
_cell.length_c   1.000
_cell.angle_alpha   90.00
_cell.angle_beta   90.00
_cell.angle_gamma   90.00
#
_symmetry.space_group_name_H-M   'P 1'
#
loop_
_entity.id
_entity.type
_entity.pdbx_description
1 polymer ?
#
loop_
_entity_poly.entity_id
_entity_poly.type
_entity_poly.pdbx_seq_one_letter_code
_entity_poly.pdbx_strand_id
1 'polypeptide(L)' 'MRKTIYMSVMTGECVESHKEACELFNNGHNIIIMVKIGNGDYTPTASWEH' A
#
# COMPACT_ATOMS: atom_id res chain seq x y z
N MET A 1 -3.94 -16.15 -7.54
CA MET A 1 -4.61 -14.85 -7.61
C MET A 1 -3.73 -13.79 -6.95
N ARG A 2 -3.63 -12.64 -7.56
CA ARG A 2 -2.79 -11.55 -7.07
C ARG A 2 -3.63 -10.56 -6.27
N LYS A 3 -3.12 -10.16 -5.12
CA LYS A 3 -3.79 -9.17 -4.27
C LYS A 3 -2.82 -8.04 -3.95
N THR A 4 -3.28 -6.82 -4.06
CA THR A 4 -2.47 -5.62 -3.82
C THR A 4 -3.02 -4.86 -2.62
N ILE A 5 -2.14 -4.46 -1.72
CA ILE A 5 -2.50 -3.55 -0.62
C ILE A 5 -1.54 -2.36 -0.60
N TYR A 6 -2.00 -1.30 0.03
CA TYR A 6 -1.25 -0.05 0.17
C TYR A 6 -1.14 0.25 1.65
N MET A 7 0.08 0.40 2.15
CA MET A 7 0.31 0.64 3.58
C MET A 7 0.87 2.04 3.80
N SER A 8 0.26 2.75 4.76
CA SER A 8 0.80 4.04 5.19
C SER A 8 2.00 3.79 6.10
N VAL A 9 3.15 4.35 5.75
CA VAL A 9 4.36 4.23 6.56
C VAL A 9 4.20 4.95 7.89
N MET A 10 3.42 6.02 7.90
CA MET A 10 3.25 6.85 9.10
C MET A 10 2.42 6.16 10.19
N THR A 11 1.36 5.46 9.80
CA THR A 11 0.43 4.86 10.77
C THR A 11 0.43 3.35 10.76
N GLY A 12 0.99 2.71 9.73
CA GLY A 12 0.92 1.27 9.54
C GLY A 12 -0.42 0.79 9.03
N GLU A 13 -1.35 1.70 8.71
CA GLU A 13 -2.66 1.35 8.21
C GLU A 13 -2.57 0.83 6.77
N CYS A 14 -3.31 -0.25 6.49
CA CYS A 14 -3.35 -0.85 5.16
C CYS A 14 -4.73 -0.63 4.54
N VAL A 15 -4.74 -0.29 3.25
CA VAL A 15 -5.98 -0.14 2.49
C VAL A 15 -5.85 -0.94 1.20
N GLU A 16 -6.98 -1.39 0.67
CA GLU A 16 -6.99 -2.15 -0.57
C GLU A 16 -7.37 -1.30 -1.78
N SER A 17 -7.95 -0.13 -1.56
CA SER A 17 -8.41 0.74 -2.62
C SER A 17 -7.33 1.72 -3.03
N HIS A 18 -7.07 1.80 -4.33
CA HIS A 18 -6.14 2.79 -4.88
C HIS A 18 -6.58 4.21 -4.53
N LYS A 19 -7.89 4.45 -4.55
CA LYS A 19 -8.44 5.76 -4.23
C LYS A 19 -8.13 6.15 -2.79
N GLU A 20 -8.32 5.22 -1.84
CA GLU A 20 -8.01 5.49 -0.44
C GLU A 20 -6.52 5.73 -0.24
N ALA A 21 -5.69 4.97 -0.95
CA ALA A 21 -4.25 5.16 -0.88
C ALA A 21 -3.85 6.55 -1.39
N CYS A 22 -4.47 7.00 -2.45
CA CYS A 22 -4.22 8.35 -2.98
C CYS A 22 -4.62 9.43 -1.98
N GLU A 23 -5.71 9.23 -1.26
CA GLU A 23 -6.13 10.18 -0.22
C GLU A 23 -5.12 10.26 0.90
N LEU A 24 -4.61 9.10 1.35
CA LEU A 24 -3.57 9.08 2.37
C LEU A 24 -2.30 9.79 1.88
N PHE A 25 -1.92 9.52 0.65
CA PHE A 25 -0.73 10.14 0.07
C PHE A 25 -0.89 11.66 0.01
N ASN A 26 -2.08 12.14 -0.39
CA ASN A 26 -2.35 13.57 -0.47
C ASN A 26 -2.37 14.25 0.90
N ASN A 27 -2.56 13.46 1.96
CA ASN A 27 -2.51 13.96 3.34
C ASN A 27 -1.10 13.90 3.94
N GLY A 28 -0.09 13.60 3.13
CA GLY A 28 1.30 13.63 3.57
C GLY A 28 1.88 12.28 3.94
N HIS A 29 1.11 11.19 3.78
CA HIS A 29 1.60 9.85 4.10
C HIS A 29 2.42 9.28 2.94
N ASN A 30 3.57 8.70 3.24
CA ASN A 30 4.28 7.89 2.27
C ASN A 30 3.61 6.52 2.24
N ILE A 31 3.54 5.92 1.06
CA ILE A 31 2.80 4.68 0.84
C ILE A 31 3.74 3.60 0.32
N ILE A 32 3.64 2.41 0.88
CA ILE A 32 4.33 1.22 0.36
C ILE A 32 3.28 0.32 -0.28
N ILE A 33 3.51 -0.03 -1.53
CA ILE A 33 2.61 -0.91 -2.28
C ILE A 33 3.13 -2.34 -2.14
N MET A 34 2.30 -3.23 -1.62
CA MET A 34 2.66 -4.62 -1.41
C MET A 34 1.75 -5.54 -2.18
N VAL A 35 2.32 -6.61 -2.71
CA VAL A 35 1.59 -7.58 -3.52
C VAL A 35 1.79 -8.97 -2.95
N LYS A 36 0.71 -9.75 -2.93
CA LYS A 36 0.73 -11.15 -2.58
C LYS A 36 0.21 -11.96 -3.75
N ILE A 37 0.91 -13.03 -4.09
CA ILE A 37 0.49 -13.97 -5.13
C ILE A 37 0.18 -15.30 -4.47
N GLY A 38 -1.03 -15.80 -4.69
CA GLY A 38 -1.48 -17.05 -4.07
C GLY A 38 -1.58 -16.93 -2.55
N ASN A 39 -1.02 -17.89 -1.83
CA ASN A 39 -1.04 -17.92 -0.37
C ASN A 39 0.28 -17.45 0.26
N GLY A 40 1.14 -16.84 -0.54
CA GLY A 40 2.42 -16.32 -0.02
C GLY A 40 2.25 -15.05 0.81
N ASP A 41 3.36 -14.56 1.32
CA ASP A 41 3.38 -13.32 2.09
C ASP A 41 3.36 -12.11 1.16
N TYR A 42 2.91 -10.98 1.70
CA TYR A 42 2.97 -9.72 0.97
C TYR A 42 4.42 -9.29 0.78
N THR A 43 4.74 -8.84 -0.43
CA THR A 43 6.08 -8.40 -0.79
C THR A 43 6.00 -6.95 -1.28
N PRO A 44 6.84 -6.04 -0.74
CA PRO A 44 6.86 -4.66 -1.22
C PRO A 44 7.38 -4.62 -2.65
N THR A 45 6.65 -3.95 -3.54
CA THR A 45 6.99 -3.86 -4.96
C THR A 45 7.27 -2.43 -5.40
N ALA A 46 6.69 -1.45 -4.74
CA ALA A 46 6.84 -0.05 -5.10
C ALA A 46 6.51 0.83 -3.91
N SER A 47 6.82 2.11 -4.00
CA SER A 47 6.46 3.05 -2.95
C SER A 47 6.17 4.43 -3.55
N TRP A 48 5.31 5.19 -2.85
CA TRP A 48 5.04 6.58 -3.18
C TRP A 48 5.64 7.43 -2.06
N GLU A 49 6.54 8.31 -2.42
CA GLU A 49 7.22 9.17 -1.46
C GLU A 49 7.07 10.65 -1.83
N HIS A 50 6.98 11.48 -0.81
CA HIS A 50 6.93 12.94 -1.02
C HIS A 50 8.30 13.54 -1.27
#